data_b9034d97381aa018075221a03757e25e
#
_entry.id   b9034d97381aa018075221a03757e25e
#
_cell.length_a   1.000
_cell.length_b   1.000
_cell.length_c   1.000
_cell.angle_alpha   90.00
_cell.angle_beta   90.00
_cell.angle_gamma   90.00
#
_symmetry.space_group_name_H-M   'P 1'
#
loop_
_entity.id
_entity.type
_entity.pdbx_description
1 polymer ?
#
loop_
_entity_poly.entity_id
_entity_poly.type
_entity_poly.pdbx_seq_one_letter_code
_entity_poly.pdbx_strand_id
1 'polypeptide(L)'
;MGKFVISQRSNGDFQFNLKADNGQVILSSQGYASKPSCVNGVESVRTNSQEDGRFERLTAANGKFYFNLKASNGQVVGSSQMYESEATRDNGIDSVKRNAPEASVEDETLA
;
A
#
# COMPACT_ATOMS: atom_id res chain seq x y z
N MET A 1 -6.48 -3.43 13.63
CA MET A 1 -5.19 -3.64 12.96
C MET A 1 -5.44 -4.30 11.60
N GLY A 2 -4.71 -3.90 10.61
CA GLY A 2 -4.84 -4.48 9.29
C GLY A 2 -3.93 -5.65 9.04
N LYS A 3 -3.76 -6.02 7.78
CA LYS A 3 -2.79 -7.03 7.41
C LYS A 3 -2.24 -6.75 6.02
N PHE A 4 -0.97 -7.14 5.81
CA PHE A 4 -0.36 -7.19 4.49
C PHE A 4 -0.58 -8.60 3.93
N VAL A 5 -1.11 -8.69 2.72
CA VAL A 5 -1.33 -9.97 2.06
C VAL A 5 -0.37 -10.05 0.89
N ILE A 6 0.56 -11.01 0.92
CA ILE A 6 1.50 -11.24 -0.15
C ILE A 6 0.91 -12.29 -1.08
N SER A 7 0.90 -12.00 -2.37
CA SER A 7 0.41 -12.91 -3.40
C SER A 7 1.35 -12.89 -4.60
N GLN A 8 1.15 -13.81 -5.53
CA GLN A 8 1.96 -13.92 -6.73
C GLN A 8 1.07 -13.71 -7.95
N ARG A 9 1.52 -12.85 -8.85
CA ARG A 9 0.80 -12.58 -10.09
C ARG A 9 0.99 -13.72 -11.09
N SER A 10 0.13 -13.77 -12.11
CA SER A 10 0.21 -14.79 -13.15
C SER A 10 1.54 -14.74 -13.92
N ASN A 11 2.21 -13.59 -13.96
CA ASN A 11 3.52 -13.46 -14.61
C ASN A 11 4.69 -13.87 -13.71
N GLY A 12 4.41 -14.34 -12.49
CA GLY A 12 5.43 -14.77 -11.54
C GLY A 12 5.90 -13.70 -10.55
N ASP A 13 5.54 -12.43 -10.76
CA ASP A 13 5.91 -11.36 -9.83
C ASP A 13 5.16 -11.49 -8.50
N PHE A 14 5.82 -11.06 -7.43
CA PHE A 14 5.21 -10.99 -6.11
C PHE A 14 4.65 -9.58 -5.88
N GLN A 15 3.59 -9.49 -5.11
CA GLN A 15 2.98 -8.21 -4.74
C GLN A 15 2.38 -8.32 -3.35
N PHE A 16 2.07 -7.18 -2.75
CA PHE A 16 1.33 -7.15 -1.50
C PHE A 16 0.20 -6.13 -1.58
N ASN A 17 -0.83 -6.40 -0.81
CA ASN A 17 -1.88 -5.44 -0.54
C ASN A 17 -1.94 -5.21 0.96
N LEU A 18 -2.15 -3.96 1.37
CA LEU A 18 -2.45 -3.65 2.76
C LEU A 18 -3.96 -3.56 2.89
N LYS A 19 -4.51 -4.37 3.77
CA LYS A 19 -5.95 -4.36 4.06
C LYS A 19 -6.19 -3.74 5.43
N ALA A 20 -7.24 -2.94 5.51
CA ALA A 20 -7.70 -2.39 6.79
C ALA A 20 -8.46 -3.47 7.58
N ASP A 21 -8.85 -3.12 8.82
CA ASP A 21 -9.59 -4.03 9.69
C ASP A 21 -10.87 -4.57 9.05
N ASN A 22 -11.51 -3.76 8.21
CA ASN A 22 -12.74 -4.16 7.53
C ASN A 22 -12.51 -5.03 6.30
N GLY A 23 -11.26 -5.40 6.01
CA GLY A 23 -10.92 -6.22 4.86
C GLY A 23 -10.74 -5.49 3.55
N GLN A 24 -10.94 -4.17 3.52
CA GLN A 24 -10.76 -3.41 2.29
C GLN A 24 -9.28 -3.17 2.01
N VAL A 25 -8.90 -3.27 0.73
CA VAL A 25 -7.55 -2.95 0.27
C VAL A 25 -7.38 -1.43 0.27
N ILE A 26 -6.42 -0.94 1.05
CA ILE A 26 -6.16 0.50 1.17
C ILE A 26 -4.85 0.91 0.51
N LEU A 27 -3.98 -0.05 0.19
CA LEU A 27 -2.73 0.22 -0.51
C LEU A 27 -2.31 -1.04 -1.26
N SER A 28 -1.86 -0.88 -2.50
CA SER A 28 -1.37 -1.98 -3.33
C SER A 28 0.04 -1.68 -3.79
N SER A 29 0.90 -2.69 -3.79
CA SER A 29 2.27 -2.54 -4.26
C SER A 29 2.37 -2.73 -5.77
N GLN A 30 3.52 -2.36 -6.31
CA GLN A 30 3.94 -2.77 -7.64
C GLN A 30 4.35 -4.25 -7.61
N GLY A 31 4.67 -4.81 -8.77
CA GLY A 31 5.20 -6.17 -8.84
C GLY A 31 6.68 -6.20 -8.47
N TYR A 32 7.09 -7.25 -7.76
CA TYR A 32 8.49 -7.51 -7.40
C TYR A 32 8.91 -8.85 -8.00
N ALA A 33 10.11 -8.90 -8.54
CA ALA A 33 10.64 -10.12 -9.16
C ALA A 33 10.94 -11.21 -8.14
N SER A 34 11.15 -10.86 -6.87
CA SER A 34 11.46 -11.83 -5.82
C SER A 34 10.63 -11.57 -4.56
N LYS A 35 10.42 -12.62 -3.78
CA LYS A 35 9.72 -12.49 -2.50
C LYS A 35 10.50 -11.63 -1.51
N PRO A 36 11.84 -11.76 -1.36
CA PRO A 36 12.57 -10.88 -0.45
C PRO A 36 12.38 -9.40 -0.78
N SER A 37 12.35 -9.02 -2.05
CA SER A 37 12.09 -7.63 -2.45
C SER A 37 10.69 -7.19 -2.06
N CYS A 38 9.70 -8.08 -2.20
CA CYS A 38 8.33 -7.79 -1.80
C CYS A 38 8.23 -7.58 -0.29
N VAL A 39 8.91 -8.42 0.50
CA VAL A 39 8.95 -8.27 1.96
C VAL A 39 9.61 -6.96 2.35
N ASN A 40 10.69 -6.57 1.66
CA ASN A 40 11.32 -5.27 1.89
C ASN A 40 10.34 -4.13 1.61
N GLY A 41 9.49 -4.28 0.59
CA GLY A 41 8.45 -3.31 0.28
C GLY A 41 7.44 -3.17 1.42
N VAL A 42 7.05 -4.28 2.03
CA VAL A 42 6.15 -4.27 3.21
C VAL A 42 6.78 -3.46 4.34
N GLU A 43 8.06 -3.70 4.64
CA GLU A 43 8.75 -2.95 5.70
C GLU A 43 8.91 -1.49 5.35
N SER A 44 9.10 -1.17 4.07
CA SER A 44 9.15 0.21 3.60
C SER A 44 7.83 0.92 3.86
N VAL A 45 6.69 0.25 3.63
CA VAL A 45 5.37 0.84 3.93
C VAL A 45 5.25 1.11 5.43
N ARG A 46 5.65 0.16 6.27
CA ARG A 46 5.58 0.36 7.73
C ARG A 46 6.32 1.61 8.16
N THR A 47 7.54 1.79 7.65
CA THR A 47 8.40 2.92 8.02
C THR A 47 7.88 4.22 7.46
N ASN A 48 7.61 4.27 6.14
CA ASN A 48 7.28 5.51 5.47
C ASN A 48 5.86 5.99 5.74
N SER A 49 4.94 5.10 6.10
CA SER A 49 3.56 5.48 6.42
C SER A 49 3.46 6.39 7.64
N GLN A 50 4.49 6.45 8.47
CA GLN A 50 4.49 7.27 9.66
C GLN A 50 4.89 8.72 9.40
N GLU A 51 5.29 9.04 8.17
CA GLU A 51 5.67 10.40 7.79
C GLU A 51 4.69 10.93 6.74
N ASP A 52 3.95 11.98 7.08
CA ASP A 52 2.94 12.55 6.19
C ASP A 52 3.53 13.01 4.86
N GLY A 53 4.74 13.53 4.86
CA GLY A 53 5.40 14.00 3.66
C GLY A 53 5.72 12.90 2.63
N ARG A 54 5.59 11.64 3.01
CA ARG A 54 5.80 10.51 2.09
C ARG A 54 4.55 10.18 1.27
N PHE A 55 3.40 10.73 1.64
CA PHE A 55 2.16 10.54 0.89
C PHE A 55 2.04 11.61 -0.17
N GLU A 56 1.91 11.19 -1.42
CA GLU A 56 1.69 12.07 -2.56
C GLU A 56 0.20 12.04 -2.93
N ARG A 57 -0.47 13.17 -2.80
CA ARG A 57 -1.90 13.30 -3.07
C ARG A 57 -2.09 13.72 -4.53
N LEU A 58 -2.87 12.94 -5.27
CA LEU A 58 -2.97 13.08 -6.72
C LEU A 58 -4.42 13.09 -7.17
N THR A 59 -4.63 13.66 -8.37
CA THR A 59 -5.92 13.64 -9.05
C THR A 59 -5.73 12.91 -10.37
N ALA A 60 -6.58 11.91 -10.61
CA ALA A 60 -6.55 11.13 -11.85
C ALA A 60 -7.21 11.90 -12.99
N ALA A 61 -6.96 11.45 -14.22
CA ALA A 61 -7.51 12.06 -15.42
C ALA A 61 -9.05 12.08 -15.43
N ASN A 62 -9.69 11.10 -14.76
CA ASN A 62 -11.14 11.03 -14.66
C ASN A 62 -11.72 11.89 -13.54
N GLY A 63 -10.90 12.71 -12.88
CA GLY A 63 -11.33 13.59 -11.81
C GLY A 63 -11.38 12.95 -10.43
N LYS A 64 -11.10 11.66 -10.32
CA LYS A 64 -11.06 11.00 -9.02
C LYS A 64 -9.73 11.23 -8.33
N PHE A 65 -9.70 11.02 -7.02
CA PHE A 65 -8.55 11.30 -6.17
C PHE A 65 -7.89 10.01 -5.71
N TYR A 66 -6.57 10.05 -5.57
CA TYR A 66 -5.83 8.89 -5.06
C TYR A 66 -4.53 9.38 -4.41
N PHE A 67 -3.78 8.46 -3.85
CA PHE A 67 -2.48 8.79 -3.28
C PHE A 67 -1.47 7.68 -3.56
N ASN A 68 -0.22 8.07 -3.57
CA ASN A 68 0.91 7.14 -3.57
C ASN A 68 1.66 7.30 -2.26
N LEU A 69 2.25 6.22 -1.77
CA LEU A 69 3.18 6.27 -0.66
C LEU A 69 4.58 6.08 -1.23
N LYS A 70 5.48 7.00 -0.90
CA LYS A 70 6.86 6.99 -1.41
C LYS A 70 7.84 6.68 -0.30
N ALA A 71 8.94 6.02 -0.68
CA ALA A 71 10.10 5.85 0.19
C ALA A 71 10.93 7.14 0.20
N SER A 72 11.94 7.19 1.06
CA SER A 72 12.81 8.36 1.17
C SER A 72 13.56 8.70 -0.10
N ASN A 73 13.80 7.71 -0.97
CA ASN A 73 14.46 7.91 -2.26
C ASN A 73 13.51 8.38 -3.36
N GLY A 74 12.22 8.62 -3.03
CA GLY A 74 11.22 9.08 -3.98
C GLY A 74 10.52 7.98 -4.77
N GLN A 75 10.88 6.73 -4.59
CA GLN A 75 10.22 5.62 -5.28
C GLN A 75 8.86 5.33 -4.67
N VAL A 76 7.87 5.04 -5.51
CA VAL A 76 6.54 4.67 -5.07
C VAL A 76 6.59 3.23 -4.55
N VAL A 77 6.20 3.05 -3.29
CA VAL A 77 6.14 1.72 -2.67
C VAL A 77 4.72 1.17 -2.63
N GLY A 78 3.72 2.02 -2.85
CA GLY A 78 2.34 1.58 -2.94
C GLY A 78 1.43 2.67 -3.43
N SER A 79 0.28 2.28 -3.98
CA SER A 79 -0.73 3.19 -4.51
C SER A 79 -2.09 2.82 -3.97
N SER A 80 -2.93 3.83 -3.75
CA SER A 80 -4.30 3.62 -3.27
C SER A 80 -5.25 3.31 -4.43
N GLN A 81 -6.47 2.93 -4.07
CA GLN A 81 -7.59 2.91 -4.99
C GLN A 81 -8.02 4.35 -5.30
N MET A 82 -8.99 4.50 -6.20
CA MET A 82 -9.56 5.81 -6.53
C MET A 82 -10.66 6.18 -5.54
N TYR A 83 -10.69 7.44 -5.15
CA TYR A 83 -11.68 8.00 -4.22
C TYR A 83 -12.49 9.10 -4.91
N GLU A 84 -13.75 9.24 -4.51
CA GLU A 84 -14.66 10.22 -5.10
C GLU A 84 -14.39 11.64 -4.60
N SER A 85 -13.76 11.80 -3.43
CA SER A 85 -13.50 13.12 -2.85
C SER A 85 -12.12 13.16 -2.19
N GLU A 86 -11.62 14.38 -2.00
CA GLU A 86 -10.36 14.58 -1.28
C GLU A 86 -10.49 14.12 0.16
N ALA A 87 -11.64 14.32 0.78
CA ALA A 87 -11.86 13.91 2.17
C ALA A 87 -11.76 12.39 2.32
N THR A 88 -12.36 11.61 1.42
CA THR A 88 -12.27 10.16 1.48
C THR A 88 -10.87 9.66 1.17
N ARG A 89 -10.16 10.33 0.25
CA ARG A 89 -8.76 10.04 -0.01
C ARG A 89 -7.91 10.24 1.25
N ASP A 90 -8.11 11.36 1.95
CA ASP A 90 -7.36 11.66 3.17
C ASP A 90 -7.68 10.67 4.28
N ASN A 91 -8.92 10.21 4.36
CA ASN A 91 -9.29 9.12 5.28
C ASN A 91 -8.54 7.83 4.95
N GLY A 92 -8.32 7.57 3.67
CA GLY A 92 -7.52 6.42 3.23
C GLY A 92 -6.07 6.53 3.67
N ILE A 93 -5.48 7.72 3.58
CA ILE A 93 -4.13 7.98 4.08
C ILE A 93 -4.06 7.71 5.59
N ASP A 94 -5.02 8.22 6.36
CA ASP A 94 -5.07 7.98 7.80
C ASP A 94 -5.19 6.49 8.10
N SER A 95 -5.96 5.77 7.31
CA SER A 95 -6.12 4.32 7.48
C SER A 95 -4.78 3.60 7.30
N VAL A 96 -3.99 3.99 6.29
CA VAL A 96 -2.65 3.42 6.09
C VAL A 96 -1.76 3.73 7.29
N LYS A 97 -1.77 4.97 7.77
CA LYS A 97 -0.97 5.36 8.93
C LYS A 97 -1.30 4.54 10.18
N ARG A 98 -2.59 4.24 10.39
CA ARG A 98 -3.03 3.49 11.57
C ARG A 98 -2.77 1.99 11.43
N ASN A 99 -2.97 1.44 10.25
CA ASN A 99 -2.92 -0.01 10.07
C ASN A 99 -1.52 -0.55 9.79
N ALA A 100 -0.71 0.18 9.03
CA ALA A 100 0.57 -0.36 8.55
C ALA A 100 1.56 -0.75 9.66
N PRO A 101 1.76 0.05 10.73
CA PRO A 101 2.82 -0.27 11.68
C PRO A 101 2.66 -1.62 12.36
N GLU A 102 1.44 -2.03 12.65
CA GLU A 102 1.16 -3.24 13.42
C GLU A 102 0.44 -4.30 12.60
N ALA A 103 0.30 -4.10 11.30
CA ALA A 103 -0.35 -5.08 10.42
C ALA A 103 0.43 -6.39 10.42
N SER A 104 -0.29 -7.49 10.52
CA SER A 104 0.31 -8.81 10.35
C SER A 104 0.60 -9.06 8.87
N VAL A 105 1.45 -10.05 8.58
CA VAL A 105 1.76 -10.44 7.20
C VAL A 105 1.18 -11.82 6.94
N GLU A 106 0.33 -11.91 5.92
CA GLU A 106 -0.24 -13.17 5.46
C GLU A 106 0.37 -13.47 4.09
N ASP A 107 1.09 -14.59 3.99
CA ASP A 107 1.74 -14.97 2.75
C ASP A 107 0.93 -16.06 2.07
N GLU A 108 0.19 -15.70 1.02
CA GLU A 108 -0.65 -16.62 0.27
C GLU A 108 0.15 -17.46 -0.75
N THR A 109 1.45 -17.22 -0.89
CA THR A 109 2.29 -17.98 -1.81
C THR A 109 2.82 -19.26 -1.18
N LEU A 110 2.65 -19.42 0.13
CA LEU A 110 3.06 -20.64 0.83
C LEU A 110 1.99 -21.72 0.61
N ALA A 111 2.44 -22.86 0.13
CA ALA A 111 1.54 -23.98 -0.14
C ALA A 111 1.35 -24.87 1.09
#